data_bed66bb533d78c5f5c347b8515cca4f5
#
_entry.id   bed66bb533d78c5f5c347b8515cca4f5
#
_cell.length_a   1.000
_cell.length_b   1.000
_cell.length_c   1.000
_cell.angle_alpha   90.00
_cell.angle_beta   90.00
_cell.angle_gamma   90.00
#
_symmetry.space_group_name_H-M   'P 1'
#
loop_
_entity.id
_entity.type
_entity.pdbx_description
1 polymer ?
#
loop_
_entity_poly.entity_id
_entity_poly.type
_entity_poly.pdbx_seq_one_letter_code
_entity_poly.pdbx_strand_id
1 'polypeptide(L)'
;YLRLQPLNIGDRAVRECVLQKSDNTLSIIGCGGSNRLISCLNYVLKSNSVSAPGESFDRIVVITDRDEVITERKFSEQVEEQISIYNGKYTGNIVNNEWLEFLFVNGYGDEQKAKVLLLVIPFEETGAMETFLLNAIAADDEYDKDIINQCNIFVDNVDGERKYLNKRRYITKAKFDVFFSVRTSAEQFNERRDIIKNVPWEKYTLIQDSFNKLGEL
;
A
#
# COMPACT_ATOMS: atom_id res chain seq x y z
N TYR A 1 -12.68 8.62 -15.98
CA TYR A 1 -12.90 9.82 -15.17
C TYR A 1 -12.27 9.60 -13.80
N LEU A 2 -11.39 10.53 -13.39
CA LEU A 2 -10.83 10.59 -12.04
C LEU A 2 -11.73 11.50 -11.19
N ARG A 3 -12.37 10.98 -10.18
CA ARG A 3 -13.15 11.77 -9.22
C ARG A 3 -12.50 11.70 -7.84
N LEU A 4 -11.96 12.82 -7.37
CA LEU A 4 -11.48 12.97 -6.01
C LEU A 4 -12.65 13.37 -5.12
N GLN A 5 -13.01 12.55 -4.16
CA GLN A 5 -14.04 12.86 -3.17
C GLN A 5 -13.43 12.85 -1.76
N PRO A 6 -13.80 13.78 -0.90
CA PRO A 6 -13.54 13.65 0.52
C PRO A 6 -14.47 12.57 1.09
N LEU A 7 -13.89 11.53 1.67
CA LEU A 7 -14.60 10.48 2.37
C LEU A 7 -14.33 10.63 3.86
N ASN A 8 -15.37 10.62 4.67
CA ASN A 8 -15.25 10.62 6.13
C ASN A 8 -15.40 9.19 6.64
N ILE A 9 -14.32 8.67 7.24
CA ILE A 9 -14.35 7.39 7.94
C ILE A 9 -14.11 7.67 9.43
N GLY A 10 -15.15 7.48 10.23
CA GLY A 10 -15.19 8.00 11.60
C GLY A 10 -15.19 9.54 11.58
N ASP A 11 -14.47 10.15 12.52
CA ASP A 11 -14.40 11.62 12.67
C ASP A 11 -13.34 12.29 11.78
N ARG A 12 -12.77 11.58 10.81
CA ARG A 12 -11.64 12.08 10.00
C ARG A 12 -11.86 11.88 8.52
N ALA A 13 -11.54 12.95 7.77
CA ALA A 13 -11.49 12.91 6.32
C ALA A 13 -10.34 12.00 5.85
N VAL A 14 -10.63 11.11 4.92
CA VAL A 14 -9.67 10.35 4.12
C VAL A 14 -9.77 10.79 2.65
N ARG A 15 -8.72 10.56 1.88
CA ARG A 15 -8.76 10.84 0.45
C ARG A 15 -9.21 9.60 -0.30
N GLU A 16 -10.28 9.74 -1.06
CA GLU A 16 -10.73 8.71 -1.99
C GLU A 16 -10.48 9.18 -3.42
N CYS A 17 -10.01 8.27 -4.26
CA CYS A 17 -9.86 8.44 -5.69
C CYS A 17 -10.65 7.34 -6.38
N VAL A 18 -11.64 7.70 -7.18
CA VAL A 18 -12.45 6.74 -7.93
C VAL A 18 -12.05 6.80 -9.40
N LEU A 19 -11.63 5.67 -9.94
CA LEU A 19 -11.31 5.46 -11.34
C LEU A 19 -12.38 4.56 -11.95
N GLN A 20 -12.93 4.94 -13.09
CA GLN A 20 -13.90 4.14 -13.81
C GLN A 20 -13.41 3.83 -15.21
N LYS A 21 -13.48 2.54 -15.60
CA LYS A 21 -13.16 2.06 -16.93
C LYS A 21 -14.23 1.07 -17.35
N SER A 22 -15.02 1.39 -18.38
CA SER A 22 -16.19 0.61 -18.80
C SER A 22 -17.13 0.37 -17.60
N ASP A 23 -17.44 -0.87 -17.29
CA ASP A 23 -18.33 -1.28 -16.20
C ASP A 23 -17.57 -1.50 -14.87
N ASN A 24 -16.23 -1.41 -14.89
CA ASN A 24 -15.40 -1.61 -13.70
C ASN A 24 -15.11 -0.28 -12.99
N THR A 25 -15.20 -0.30 -11.68
CA THR A 25 -14.88 0.84 -10.82
C THR A 25 -13.78 0.46 -9.85
N LEU A 26 -12.71 1.24 -9.81
CA LEU A 26 -11.63 1.13 -8.82
C LEU A 26 -11.71 2.30 -7.85
N SER A 27 -11.88 2.03 -6.57
CA SER A 27 -11.77 3.02 -5.50
C SER A 27 -10.44 2.87 -4.77
N ILE A 28 -9.67 3.97 -4.66
CA ILE A 28 -8.41 4.01 -3.93
C ILE A 28 -8.58 4.92 -2.72
N ILE A 29 -8.47 4.35 -1.52
CA ILE A 29 -8.66 5.05 -0.25
C ILE A 29 -7.33 5.24 0.45
N GLY A 30 -6.87 6.49 0.54
CA GLY A 30 -5.67 6.86 1.30
C GLY A 30 -5.96 7.04 2.78
N CYS A 31 -5.69 6.03 3.61
CA CYS A 31 -6.04 6.00 5.03
C CYS A 31 -5.23 6.97 5.90
N GLY A 32 -4.08 7.47 5.41
CA GLY A 32 -3.24 8.45 6.12
C GLY A 32 -2.40 7.88 7.27
N GLY A 33 -2.24 6.54 7.30
CA GLY A 33 -1.38 5.83 8.24
C GLY A 33 -1.92 4.43 8.58
N SER A 34 -1.01 3.52 8.92
CA SER A 34 -1.31 2.11 9.19
C SER A 34 -2.33 1.92 10.32
N ASN A 35 -2.36 2.81 11.32
CA ASN A 35 -3.30 2.77 12.44
C ASN A 35 -4.77 3.02 12.05
N ARG A 36 -5.03 3.52 10.82
CA ARG A 36 -6.39 3.75 10.31
C ARG A 36 -6.81 2.75 9.25
N LEU A 37 -5.90 1.94 8.79
CA LEU A 37 -6.13 1.02 7.69
C LEU A 37 -7.30 0.08 7.98
N ILE A 38 -7.37 -0.45 9.20
CA ILE A 38 -8.45 -1.33 9.63
C ILE A 38 -9.82 -0.60 9.69
N SER A 39 -9.83 0.67 10.08
CA SER A 39 -11.07 1.47 10.03
C SER A 39 -11.54 1.68 8.59
N CYS A 40 -10.62 1.86 7.64
CA CYS A 40 -10.97 1.95 6.22
C CYS A 40 -11.49 0.62 5.69
N LEU A 41 -10.86 -0.51 6.05
CA LEU A 41 -11.34 -1.84 5.69
C LEU A 41 -12.74 -2.10 6.26
N ASN A 42 -12.96 -1.75 7.54
CA ASN A 42 -14.28 -1.86 8.18
C ASN A 42 -15.34 -1.08 7.40
N TYR A 43 -15.02 0.15 6.96
CA TYR A 43 -15.92 0.94 6.12
C TYR A 43 -16.29 0.22 4.82
N VAL A 44 -15.30 -0.36 4.11
CA VAL A 44 -15.52 -1.08 2.85
C VAL A 44 -16.40 -2.31 3.08
N LEU A 45 -16.10 -3.13 4.10
CA LEU A 45 -16.88 -4.32 4.42
C LEU A 45 -18.30 -3.97 4.89
N LYS A 46 -18.45 -2.88 5.66
CA LYS A 46 -19.76 -2.34 6.02
C LYS A 46 -20.56 -1.91 4.79
N SER A 47 -19.91 -1.24 3.84
CA SER A 47 -20.57 -0.87 2.57
C SER A 47 -21.05 -2.11 1.82
N ASN A 48 -20.23 -3.15 1.72
CA ASN A 48 -20.60 -4.41 1.10
C ASN A 48 -21.83 -5.06 1.80
N SER A 49 -21.87 -5.01 3.14
CA SER A 49 -22.96 -5.62 3.91
C SER A 49 -24.32 -4.95 3.71
N VAL A 50 -24.37 -3.74 3.15
CA VAL A 50 -25.63 -3.01 2.87
C VAL A 50 -25.85 -2.73 1.39
N SER A 51 -24.93 -3.15 0.51
CA SER A 51 -25.01 -2.94 -0.94
C SER A 51 -26.09 -3.81 -1.58
N ALA A 52 -26.72 -3.31 -2.64
CA ALA A 52 -27.55 -4.11 -3.49
C ALA A 52 -26.72 -5.16 -4.27
N PRO A 53 -27.35 -6.23 -4.78
CA PRO A 53 -26.67 -7.21 -5.61
C PRO A 53 -25.95 -6.55 -6.80
N GLY A 54 -24.66 -6.85 -6.96
CA GLY A 54 -23.81 -6.28 -8.02
C GLY A 54 -23.21 -4.89 -7.73
N GLU A 55 -23.49 -4.29 -6.57
CA GLU A 55 -22.94 -2.99 -6.16
C GLU A 55 -21.83 -3.10 -5.10
N SER A 56 -21.56 -4.31 -4.61
CA SER A 56 -20.49 -4.56 -3.63
C SER A 56 -19.12 -4.60 -4.28
N PHE A 57 -18.08 -4.25 -3.51
CA PHE A 57 -16.70 -4.47 -3.92
C PHE A 57 -16.41 -5.98 -3.94
N ASP A 58 -16.07 -6.51 -5.10
CA ASP A 58 -15.74 -7.92 -5.31
C ASP A 58 -14.24 -8.22 -5.06
N ARG A 59 -13.40 -7.19 -5.11
CA ARG A 59 -11.97 -7.29 -4.81
C ARG A 59 -11.52 -6.14 -3.90
N ILE A 60 -10.87 -6.50 -2.79
CA ILE A 60 -10.41 -5.57 -1.77
C ILE A 60 -8.90 -5.78 -1.60
N VAL A 61 -8.11 -4.72 -1.78
CA VAL A 61 -6.67 -4.75 -1.55
C VAL A 61 -6.32 -3.87 -0.36
N VAL A 62 -5.56 -4.43 0.57
CA VAL A 62 -5.05 -3.75 1.77
C VAL A 62 -3.54 -3.65 1.65
N ILE A 63 -3.00 -2.43 1.54
CA ILE A 63 -1.56 -2.19 1.37
C ILE A 63 -1.02 -1.43 2.58
N THR A 64 0.08 -1.92 3.17
CA THR A 64 0.75 -1.28 4.31
C THR A 64 2.26 -1.50 4.28
N ASP A 65 3.00 -0.62 4.96
CA ASP A 65 4.43 -0.78 5.18
C ASP A 65 4.70 -1.90 6.19
N ARG A 66 5.81 -2.64 6.02
CA ARG A 66 6.32 -3.62 6.99
C ARG A 66 7.17 -2.91 8.06
N ASP A 67 6.52 -2.17 8.93
CA ASP A 67 7.22 -1.42 9.98
C ASP A 67 8.00 -2.30 10.96
N GLU A 68 7.50 -3.53 11.24
CA GLU A 68 8.05 -4.49 12.19
C GLU A 68 7.95 -5.91 11.65
N VAL A 69 8.72 -6.83 12.20
CA VAL A 69 8.69 -8.26 11.84
C VAL A 69 7.29 -8.87 12.02
N ILE A 70 6.56 -8.43 13.05
CA ILE A 70 5.21 -8.93 13.36
C ILE A 70 4.09 -8.27 12.53
N THR A 71 4.41 -7.28 11.70
CA THR A 71 3.41 -6.45 10.98
C THR A 71 2.49 -7.32 10.12
N GLU A 72 3.04 -8.28 9.40
CA GLU A 72 2.25 -9.17 8.54
C GLU A 72 1.22 -9.96 9.36
N ARG A 73 1.65 -10.67 10.39
CA ARG A 73 0.76 -11.44 11.26
C ARG A 73 -0.31 -10.55 11.88
N LYS A 74 0.08 -9.39 12.39
CA LYS A 74 -0.84 -8.43 13.00
C LYS A 74 -1.95 -8.00 12.03
N PHE A 75 -1.60 -7.66 10.79
CA PHE A 75 -2.58 -7.25 9.79
C PHE A 75 -3.39 -8.42 9.26
N SER A 76 -2.82 -9.63 9.12
CA SER A 76 -3.59 -10.83 8.78
C SER A 76 -4.69 -11.08 9.80
N GLU A 77 -4.35 -11.13 11.09
CA GLU A 77 -5.31 -11.32 12.19
C GLU A 77 -6.40 -10.21 12.19
N GLN A 78 -6.02 -8.96 11.98
CA GLN A 78 -6.96 -7.85 11.93
C GLN A 78 -7.90 -7.89 10.72
N VAL A 79 -7.42 -8.31 9.55
CA VAL A 79 -8.27 -8.47 8.35
C VAL A 79 -9.25 -9.61 8.55
N GLU A 80 -8.81 -10.74 9.11
CA GLU A 80 -9.66 -11.87 9.46
C GLU A 80 -10.75 -11.49 10.47
N GLU A 81 -10.40 -10.74 11.49
CA GLU A 81 -11.35 -10.20 12.46
C GLU A 81 -12.41 -9.32 11.78
N GLN A 82 -12.02 -8.42 10.89
CA GLN A 82 -12.97 -7.56 10.18
C GLN A 82 -13.92 -8.36 9.28
N ILE A 83 -13.43 -9.35 8.56
CA ILE A 83 -14.29 -10.24 7.76
C ILE A 83 -15.31 -10.96 8.66
N SER A 84 -14.84 -11.44 9.82
CA SER A 84 -15.69 -12.16 10.78
C SER A 84 -16.79 -11.27 11.39
N ILE A 85 -16.51 -9.99 11.65
CA ILE A 85 -17.51 -9.00 12.16
C ILE A 85 -18.72 -8.91 11.21
N TYR A 86 -18.53 -9.06 9.92
CA TYR A 86 -19.58 -9.03 8.90
C TYR A 86 -20.06 -10.44 8.50
N ASN A 87 -19.87 -11.45 9.37
CA ASN A 87 -20.25 -12.84 9.16
C ASN A 87 -19.65 -13.45 7.88
N GLY A 88 -18.49 -12.97 7.46
CA GLY A 88 -17.76 -13.50 6.32
C GLY A 88 -17.29 -14.93 6.59
N LYS A 89 -17.53 -15.83 5.64
CA LYS A 89 -17.13 -17.23 5.69
C LYS A 89 -16.00 -17.47 4.70
N TYR A 90 -14.89 -18.01 5.17
CA TYR A 90 -13.72 -18.32 4.34
C TYR A 90 -13.04 -19.60 4.84
N THR A 91 -12.16 -20.15 4.02
CA THR A 91 -11.29 -21.29 4.36
C THR A 91 -9.84 -20.90 4.14
N GLY A 92 -8.96 -21.33 5.04
CA GLY A 92 -7.54 -20.95 5.03
C GLY A 92 -7.28 -19.72 5.89
N ASN A 93 -6.13 -19.08 5.67
CA ASN A 93 -5.65 -17.91 6.40
C ASN A 93 -5.32 -16.78 5.41
N ILE A 94 -5.30 -15.54 5.89
CA ILE A 94 -4.76 -14.41 5.14
C ILE A 94 -3.24 -14.56 5.04
N VAL A 95 -2.74 -14.73 3.83
CA VAL A 95 -1.31 -14.81 3.51
C VAL A 95 -0.91 -13.57 2.71
N ASN A 96 0.25 -13.00 3.03
CA ASN A 96 0.75 -11.84 2.31
C ASN A 96 0.95 -12.15 0.82
N ASN A 97 0.45 -11.26 -0.04
CA ASN A 97 0.45 -11.40 -1.49
C ASN A 97 -0.31 -12.61 -2.05
N GLU A 98 -1.34 -13.07 -1.33
CA GLU A 98 -2.25 -14.11 -1.81
C GLU A 98 -3.71 -13.67 -1.66
N TRP A 99 -4.52 -13.96 -2.68
CA TRP A 99 -5.97 -13.70 -2.62
C TRP A 99 -6.67 -14.72 -1.72
N LEU A 100 -7.38 -14.22 -0.71
CA LEU A 100 -8.35 -15.02 0.05
C LEU A 100 -9.76 -14.68 -0.41
N GLU A 101 -10.52 -15.70 -0.77
CA GLU A 101 -11.92 -15.58 -1.10
C GLU A 101 -12.81 -15.78 0.14
N PHE A 102 -13.82 -14.95 0.29
CA PHE A 102 -14.81 -15.06 1.37
C PHE A 102 -16.22 -14.80 0.86
N LEU A 103 -17.19 -15.44 1.52
CA LEU A 103 -18.61 -15.25 1.30
C LEU A 103 -19.20 -14.39 2.41
N PHE A 104 -20.12 -13.51 2.09
CA PHE A 104 -20.86 -12.70 3.05
C PHE A 104 -22.32 -12.57 2.62
N VAL A 105 -23.21 -12.22 3.56
CA VAL A 105 -24.61 -11.97 3.26
C VAL A 105 -24.84 -10.46 3.31
N ASN A 106 -25.41 -9.90 2.25
CA ASN A 106 -25.74 -8.47 2.18
C ASN A 106 -27.04 -8.14 2.96
N GLY A 107 -27.39 -6.86 3.02
CA GLY A 107 -28.59 -6.39 3.72
C GLY A 107 -29.92 -6.85 3.10
N TYR A 108 -29.90 -7.43 1.92
CA TYR A 108 -31.04 -7.99 1.21
C TYR A 108 -31.19 -9.52 1.42
N GLY A 109 -30.24 -10.13 2.15
CA GLY A 109 -30.24 -11.56 2.40
C GLY A 109 -29.58 -12.40 1.31
N ASP A 110 -28.94 -11.77 0.31
CA ASP A 110 -28.26 -12.46 -0.78
C ASP A 110 -26.82 -12.81 -0.39
N GLU A 111 -26.43 -14.06 -0.67
CA GLU A 111 -25.03 -14.46 -0.55
C GLU A 111 -24.19 -13.84 -1.67
N GLN A 112 -23.15 -13.13 -1.27
CA GLN A 112 -22.21 -12.44 -2.13
C GLN A 112 -20.82 -13.00 -1.92
N LYS A 113 -19.95 -12.84 -2.92
CA LYS A 113 -18.58 -13.31 -2.93
C LYS A 113 -17.63 -12.14 -3.12
N ALA A 114 -16.58 -12.08 -2.29
CA ALA A 114 -15.50 -11.12 -2.46
C ALA A 114 -14.15 -11.79 -2.21
N LYS A 115 -13.09 -11.12 -2.67
CA LYS A 115 -11.69 -11.51 -2.43
C LYS A 115 -10.97 -10.39 -1.71
N VAL A 116 -10.08 -10.74 -0.80
CA VAL A 116 -9.17 -9.80 -0.14
C VAL A 116 -7.73 -10.18 -0.43
N LEU A 117 -6.89 -9.18 -0.71
CA LEU A 117 -5.46 -9.30 -0.87
C LEU A 117 -4.77 -8.39 0.15
N LEU A 118 -3.93 -8.95 1.01
CA LEU A 118 -3.06 -8.20 1.91
C LEU A 118 -1.68 -8.05 1.26
N LEU A 119 -1.19 -6.81 1.18
CA LEU A 119 0.17 -6.50 0.72
C LEU A 119 0.92 -5.75 1.81
N VAL A 120 1.80 -6.45 2.52
CA VAL A 120 2.72 -5.88 3.52
C VAL A 120 4.10 -5.76 2.87
N ILE A 121 4.56 -4.53 2.66
CA ILE A 121 5.72 -4.17 1.84
C ILE A 121 6.81 -3.52 2.69
N PRO A 122 8.09 -3.87 2.49
CA PRO A 122 8.66 -4.92 1.63
C PRO A 122 8.25 -6.33 2.05
N PHE A 123 8.35 -7.32 1.14
CA PHE A 123 7.87 -8.68 1.42
C PHE A 123 8.77 -9.46 2.38
N GLU A 124 10.09 -9.28 2.30
CA GLU A 124 11.06 -10.10 3.02
C GLU A 124 11.73 -9.39 4.21
N GLU A 125 11.83 -8.06 4.17
CA GLU A 125 12.51 -7.27 5.19
C GLU A 125 11.60 -6.20 5.80
N THR A 126 11.97 -5.70 6.97
CA THR A 126 11.28 -4.56 7.56
C THR A 126 11.69 -3.27 6.84
N GLY A 127 10.70 -2.47 6.46
CA GLY A 127 10.92 -1.24 5.70
C GLY A 127 9.63 -0.51 5.42
N ALA A 128 9.73 0.46 4.53
CA ALA A 128 8.61 1.20 4.00
C ALA A 128 8.62 1.09 2.47
N MET A 129 7.62 1.66 1.82
CA MET A 129 7.55 1.71 0.35
C MET A 129 8.82 2.32 -0.24
N GLU A 130 9.40 3.35 0.40
CA GLU A 130 10.65 3.96 -0.02
C GLU A 130 11.83 2.97 -0.05
N THR A 131 11.92 2.08 0.95
CA THR A 131 12.94 1.01 0.96
C THR A 131 12.75 0.05 -0.20
N PHE A 132 11.51 -0.41 -0.39
CA PHE A 132 11.16 -1.31 -1.48
C PHE A 132 11.48 -0.72 -2.87
N LEU A 133 11.15 0.55 -3.09
CA LEU A 133 11.41 1.22 -4.36
C LEU A 133 12.92 1.41 -4.62
N LEU A 134 13.72 1.73 -3.61
CA LEU A 134 15.18 1.79 -3.75
C LEU A 134 15.78 0.41 -4.05
N ASN A 135 15.29 -0.64 -3.40
CA ASN A 135 15.73 -2.01 -3.66
C ASN A 135 15.39 -2.46 -5.10
N ALA A 136 14.21 -2.08 -5.60
CA ALA A 136 13.82 -2.38 -6.97
C ALA A 136 14.76 -1.70 -8.00
N ILE A 137 15.13 -0.44 -7.76
CA ILE A 137 16.09 0.27 -8.61
C ILE A 137 17.48 -0.40 -8.54
N ALA A 138 17.93 -0.71 -7.32
CA ALA A 138 19.24 -1.33 -7.10
C ALA A 138 19.36 -2.74 -7.68
N ALA A 139 18.25 -3.46 -7.83
CA ALA A 139 18.22 -4.79 -8.42
C ALA A 139 18.42 -4.78 -9.94
N ASP A 140 17.96 -3.74 -10.61
CA ASP A 140 17.98 -3.64 -12.07
C ASP A 140 19.20 -2.88 -12.62
N ASP A 141 19.90 -2.07 -11.80
CA ASP A 141 21.02 -1.22 -12.24
C ASP A 141 22.13 -1.15 -11.18
N GLU A 142 23.31 -1.70 -11.50
CA GLU A 142 24.48 -1.70 -10.60
C GLU A 142 25.03 -0.28 -10.35
N TYR A 143 24.92 0.66 -11.29
CA TYR A 143 25.36 2.03 -11.09
C TYR A 143 24.44 2.77 -10.08
N ASP A 144 23.12 2.64 -10.27
CA ASP A 144 22.14 3.17 -9.32
C ASP A 144 22.29 2.51 -7.93
N LYS A 145 22.58 1.22 -7.87
CA LYS A 145 22.86 0.48 -6.62
C LYS A 145 24.06 1.07 -5.86
N ASP A 146 25.14 1.38 -6.55
CA ASP A 146 26.31 2.00 -5.93
C ASP A 146 25.98 3.39 -5.38
N ILE A 147 25.22 4.20 -6.11
CA ILE A 147 24.76 5.51 -5.65
C ILE A 147 23.86 5.36 -4.42
N ILE A 148 22.90 4.43 -4.45
CA ILE A 148 22.00 4.14 -3.32
C ILE A 148 22.82 3.77 -2.07
N ASN A 149 23.83 2.91 -2.21
CA ASN A 149 24.70 2.52 -1.10
C ASN A 149 25.45 3.71 -0.52
N GLN A 150 26.01 4.58 -1.36
CA GLN A 150 26.70 5.80 -0.92
C GLN A 150 25.74 6.77 -0.22
N CYS A 151 24.54 6.96 -0.76
CA CYS A 151 23.51 7.78 -0.14
C CYS A 151 23.08 7.23 1.23
N ASN A 152 22.95 5.91 1.35
CA ASN A 152 22.62 5.25 2.60
C ASN A 152 23.70 5.48 3.66
N ILE A 153 24.97 5.29 3.30
CA ILE A 153 26.12 5.54 4.18
C ILE A 153 26.16 7.01 4.62
N PHE A 154 25.94 7.93 3.68
CA PHE A 154 25.89 9.37 4.00
C PHE A 154 24.78 9.68 5.01
N VAL A 155 23.56 9.26 4.77
CA VAL A 155 22.40 9.52 5.65
C VAL A 155 22.59 8.89 7.04
N ASP A 156 23.18 7.71 7.11
CA ASP A 156 23.43 7.02 8.39
C ASP A 156 24.46 7.74 9.26
N ASN A 157 25.38 8.53 8.65
CA ASN A 157 26.50 9.17 9.35
C ASN A 157 26.35 10.69 9.49
N VAL A 158 25.59 11.39 8.61
CA VAL A 158 25.56 12.86 8.54
C VAL A 158 25.00 13.52 9.81
N ASP A 159 24.09 12.88 10.51
CA ASP A 159 23.45 13.36 11.75
C ASP A 159 23.83 12.47 12.94
N GLY A 160 25.12 12.50 13.32
CA GLY A 160 25.69 11.64 14.36
C GLY A 160 25.01 11.80 15.73
N GLU A 161 24.49 12.98 16.04
CA GLU A 161 23.75 13.26 17.27
C GLU A 161 22.26 12.91 17.21
N ARG A 162 21.79 12.44 16.04
CA ARG A 162 20.38 12.11 15.81
C ARG A 162 19.41 13.26 16.10
N LYS A 163 19.82 14.48 15.88
CA LYS A 163 19.03 15.68 16.11
C LYS A 163 17.83 15.77 15.16
N TYR A 164 18.03 15.46 13.89
CA TYR A 164 17.02 15.53 12.83
C TYR A 164 16.52 14.15 12.42
N LEU A 165 17.41 13.18 12.30
CA LEU A 165 17.11 11.80 11.90
C LEU A 165 16.87 10.89 13.11
N ASN A 166 16.08 11.36 14.07
CA ASN A 166 15.80 10.69 15.35
C ASN A 166 14.71 9.59 15.29
N LYS A 167 14.11 9.37 14.11
CA LYS A 167 13.10 8.32 13.90
C LYS A 167 13.43 7.53 12.64
N ARG A 168 13.21 6.21 12.69
CA ARG A 168 13.43 5.30 11.56
C ARG A 168 12.79 5.85 10.27
N ARG A 169 11.53 6.27 10.32
CA ARG A 169 10.84 6.83 9.15
C ARG A 169 11.52 8.07 8.55
N TYR A 170 12.22 8.87 9.35
CA TYR A 170 12.94 10.04 8.85
C TYR A 170 14.21 9.62 8.12
N ILE A 171 14.91 8.61 8.65
CA ILE A 171 16.08 8.02 8.02
C ILE A 171 15.70 7.41 6.68
N THR A 172 14.67 6.58 6.63
CA THR A 172 14.19 5.92 5.41
C THR A 172 13.83 6.94 4.32
N LYS A 173 13.10 8.00 4.70
CA LYS A 173 12.74 9.07 3.76
C LYS A 173 13.95 9.87 3.30
N ALA A 174 14.88 10.19 4.20
CA ALA A 174 16.10 10.90 3.85
C ALA A 174 16.95 10.10 2.85
N LYS A 175 17.10 8.78 3.04
CA LYS A 175 17.80 7.90 2.09
C LYS A 175 17.18 7.98 0.69
N PHE A 176 15.88 7.88 0.61
CA PHE A 176 15.14 8.01 -0.63
C PHE A 176 15.33 9.39 -1.28
N ASP A 177 15.13 10.46 -0.50
CA ASP A 177 15.21 11.82 -0.99
C ASP A 177 16.62 12.18 -1.46
N VAL A 178 17.69 11.78 -0.74
CA VAL A 178 19.09 12.01 -1.13
C VAL A 178 19.41 11.28 -2.43
N PHE A 179 19.03 10.02 -2.60
CA PHE A 179 19.22 9.30 -3.86
C PHE A 179 18.57 10.03 -5.04
N PHE A 180 17.29 10.40 -4.92
CA PHE A 180 16.61 11.10 -6.00
C PHE A 180 17.12 12.53 -6.24
N SER A 181 17.70 13.19 -5.24
CA SER A 181 18.38 14.47 -5.43
C SER A 181 19.65 14.35 -6.27
N VAL A 182 20.31 13.19 -6.22
CA VAL A 182 21.47 12.89 -7.09
C VAL A 182 21.02 12.45 -8.48
N ARG A 183 20.05 11.56 -8.56
CA ARG A 183 19.59 10.96 -9.81
C ARG A 183 18.81 11.93 -10.70
N THR A 184 18.05 12.85 -10.11
CA THR A 184 17.19 13.77 -10.83
C THR A 184 17.90 15.09 -11.06
N SER A 185 17.96 15.56 -12.32
CA SER A 185 18.59 16.85 -12.61
C SER A 185 17.86 18.01 -11.89
N ALA A 186 18.61 19.06 -11.55
CA ALA A 186 18.06 20.24 -10.88
C ALA A 186 16.89 20.89 -11.63
N GLU A 187 16.88 20.81 -12.96
CA GLU A 187 15.82 21.34 -13.81
C GLU A 187 14.53 20.49 -13.76
N GLN A 188 14.66 19.21 -13.42
CA GLN A 188 13.53 18.26 -13.28
C GLN A 188 13.13 18.07 -11.83
N PHE A 189 13.86 18.67 -10.88
CA PHE A 189 13.60 18.52 -9.46
C PHE A 189 12.39 19.37 -9.07
N ASN A 190 11.26 18.70 -8.93
CA ASN A 190 10.01 19.26 -8.43
C ASN A 190 9.72 18.70 -7.03
N GLU A 191 8.46 18.78 -6.62
CA GLU A 191 8.04 18.12 -5.41
C GLU A 191 8.26 16.59 -5.49
N ARG A 192 8.63 15.98 -4.37
CA ARG A 192 8.89 14.53 -4.24
C ARG A 192 7.85 13.65 -4.93
N ARG A 193 6.56 13.99 -4.82
CA ARG A 193 5.48 13.24 -5.47
C ARG A 193 5.58 13.23 -7.00
N ASP A 194 6.12 14.30 -7.59
CA ASP A 194 6.25 14.43 -9.05
C ASP A 194 7.46 13.65 -9.55
N ILE A 195 8.53 13.58 -8.75
CA ILE A 195 9.67 12.71 -9.01
C ILE A 195 9.22 11.25 -9.07
N ILE A 196 8.45 10.79 -8.06
CA ILE A 196 7.92 9.43 -8.00
C ILE A 196 7.06 9.10 -9.21
N LYS A 197 6.23 10.04 -9.68
CA LYS A 197 5.38 9.82 -10.87
C LYS A 197 6.16 9.67 -12.16
N ASN A 198 7.32 10.30 -12.26
CA ASN A 198 8.11 10.34 -13.49
C ASN A 198 9.07 9.15 -13.62
N VAL A 199 9.21 8.32 -12.59
CA VAL A 199 9.98 7.08 -12.65
C VAL A 199 9.11 6.00 -13.31
N PRO A 200 9.60 5.30 -14.34
CA PRO A 200 8.87 4.25 -15.03
C PRO A 200 8.87 2.95 -14.21
N TRP A 201 8.16 2.95 -13.08
CA TRP A 201 8.10 1.84 -12.13
C TRP A 201 7.71 0.50 -12.75
N GLU A 202 6.92 0.55 -13.83
CA GLU A 202 6.51 -0.62 -14.60
C GLU A 202 7.67 -1.35 -15.32
N LYS A 203 8.87 -0.77 -15.37
CA LYS A 203 10.05 -1.40 -15.97
C LYS A 203 10.87 -2.23 -15.00
N TYR A 204 10.68 -2.02 -13.69
CA TYR A 204 11.45 -2.71 -12.67
C TYR A 204 10.88 -4.10 -12.37
N THR A 205 11.70 -5.14 -12.59
CA THR A 205 11.30 -6.55 -12.44
C THR A 205 10.75 -6.83 -11.04
N LEU A 206 11.41 -6.36 -9.99
CA LEU A 206 10.95 -6.57 -8.62
C LEU A 206 9.55 -5.98 -8.37
N ILE A 207 9.24 -4.83 -8.98
CA ILE A 207 7.91 -4.20 -8.85
C ILE A 207 6.86 -5.02 -9.60
N GLN A 208 7.16 -5.44 -10.83
CA GLN A 208 6.25 -6.27 -11.62
C GLN A 208 5.90 -7.57 -10.89
N ASP A 209 6.90 -8.27 -10.38
CA ASP A 209 6.72 -9.55 -9.69
C ASP A 209 5.93 -9.38 -8.38
N SER A 210 6.25 -8.34 -7.61
CA SER A 210 5.63 -8.07 -6.31
C SER A 210 4.16 -7.66 -6.42
N PHE A 211 3.80 -6.93 -7.47
CA PHE A 211 2.44 -6.43 -7.69
C PHE A 211 1.66 -7.19 -8.77
N ASN A 212 2.15 -8.34 -9.25
CA ASN A 212 1.50 -9.12 -10.29
C ASN A 212 0.04 -9.47 -9.96
N LYS A 213 -0.28 -9.71 -8.69
CA LYS A 213 -1.64 -10.00 -8.22
C LYS A 213 -2.62 -8.84 -8.40
N LEU A 214 -2.14 -7.60 -8.53
CA LEU A 214 -3.00 -6.46 -8.85
C LEU A 214 -3.50 -6.50 -10.30
N GLY A 215 -2.86 -7.26 -11.17
CA GLY A 215 -3.35 -7.50 -12.53
C GLY A 215 -4.67 -8.29 -12.60
N GLU A 216 -5.08 -8.88 -11.47
CA GLU A 216 -6.36 -9.59 -11.34
C GLU A 216 -7.52 -8.64 -10.95
N LEU A 217 -7.24 -7.34 -10.66
CA LEU A 217 -8.28 -6.32 -10.37
C LEU A 217 -9.10 -5.94 -11.68
#